data_9dc05d6eac099ea3e70fa67d40891fba
#
_entry.id   9dc05d6eac099ea3e70fa67d40891fba
#
_cell.length_a   1.000
_cell.length_b   1.000
_cell.length_c   1.000
_cell.angle_alpha   90.00
_cell.angle_beta   90.00
_cell.angle_gamma   90.00
#
_symmetry.space_group_name_H-M   'P 1'
#
loop_
_entity.id
_entity.type
_entity.pdbx_description
1 polymer ?
#
loop_
_entity_poly.entity_id
_entity_poly.type
_entity_poly.pdbx_seq_one_letter_code
_entity_poly.pdbx_strand_id
1 'polypeptide(L)'
;LDHVVPVHDGDAIIMAQKLASIGLAVGISSGANFLASLAVQNEIGDESIVATVLPDSNKKYLSTDLLSSEPVKEGFLSDDVELIAFNAMKRVCHTCCDMYECDQRLTDITQITTSH
;
A
#
# COMPACT_ATOMS: atom_id res chain seq x y z
N LEU A 1 -15.96 12.98 11.12
CA LEU A 1 -14.64 12.88 10.51
C LEU A 1 -13.71 13.96 11.08
N ASP A 2 -12.53 13.56 11.48
CA ASP A 2 -11.54 14.50 12.02
C ASP A 2 -10.77 15.20 10.91
N HIS A 3 -10.55 14.51 9.80
CA HIS A 3 -9.79 15.03 8.68
C HIS A 3 -10.14 14.33 7.36
N VAL A 4 -10.12 15.07 6.26
CA VAL A 4 -10.36 14.54 4.91
C VAL A 4 -9.14 14.87 4.06
N VAL A 5 -8.56 13.84 3.44
CA VAL A 5 -7.42 14.00 2.54
C VAL A 5 -7.89 13.73 1.10
N PRO A 6 -7.88 14.75 0.23
CA PRO A 6 -8.19 14.53 -1.17
C PRO A 6 -7.02 13.89 -1.89
N VAL A 7 -7.32 12.90 -2.75
CA VAL A 7 -6.33 12.23 -3.60
C VAL A 7 -6.85 12.25 -5.03
N HIS A 8 -6.02 12.68 -5.96
CA HIS A 8 -6.37 12.69 -7.38
C HIS A 8 -6.37 11.26 -7.95
N ASP A 9 -7.30 10.95 -8.85
CA ASP A 9 -7.43 9.61 -9.41
C ASP A 9 -6.14 9.14 -10.10
N GLY A 10 -5.51 9.99 -10.90
CA GLY A 10 -4.25 9.67 -11.56
C GLY A 10 -3.12 9.36 -10.59
N ASP A 11 -3.06 10.10 -9.48
CA ASP A 11 -2.08 9.88 -8.41
C ASP A 11 -2.30 8.51 -7.74
N ALA A 12 -3.55 8.17 -7.48
CA ALA A 12 -3.92 6.86 -6.91
C ALA A 12 -3.54 5.70 -7.86
N ILE A 13 -3.74 5.88 -9.16
CA ILE A 13 -3.39 4.88 -10.18
C ILE A 13 -1.87 4.67 -10.20
N ILE A 14 -1.09 5.74 -10.24
CA ILE A 14 0.37 5.66 -10.24
C ILE A 14 0.87 4.96 -8.97
N MET A 15 0.28 5.29 -7.82
CA MET A 15 0.68 4.66 -6.56
C MET A 15 0.34 3.17 -6.54
N ALA A 16 -0.83 2.78 -7.05
CA ALA A 16 -1.20 1.38 -7.17
C ALA A 16 -0.25 0.62 -8.09
N GLN A 17 0.19 1.23 -9.18
CA GLN A 17 1.19 0.66 -10.09
C GLN A 17 2.55 0.49 -9.39
N LYS A 18 2.97 1.46 -8.60
CA LYS A 18 4.21 1.34 -7.81
C LYS A 18 4.15 0.20 -6.80
N LEU A 19 3.03 0.08 -6.09
CA LEU A 19 2.83 -1.01 -5.13
C LEU A 19 2.83 -2.38 -5.82
N ALA A 20 2.21 -2.47 -6.99
CA ALA A 20 2.23 -3.71 -7.78
C ALA A 20 3.66 -4.09 -8.21
N SER A 21 4.50 -3.11 -8.50
CA SER A 21 5.89 -3.36 -8.92
C SER A 21 6.74 -4.04 -7.85
N ILE A 22 6.38 -3.92 -6.58
CA ILE A 22 7.07 -4.59 -5.47
C ILE A 22 6.30 -5.82 -4.96
N GLY A 23 5.26 -6.25 -5.67
CA GLY A 23 4.52 -7.46 -5.34
C GLY A 23 3.20 -7.26 -4.61
N LEU A 24 2.80 -6.00 -4.35
CA LEU A 24 1.52 -5.69 -3.72
C LEU A 24 0.49 -5.38 -4.81
N ALA A 25 -0.22 -6.42 -5.25
CA ALA A 25 -1.19 -6.34 -6.35
C ALA A 25 -2.52 -5.76 -5.88
N VAL A 26 -2.54 -4.46 -5.63
CA VAL A 26 -3.68 -3.73 -5.08
C VAL A 26 -4.39 -2.90 -6.14
N GLY A 27 -5.61 -2.46 -5.84
CA GLY A 27 -6.40 -1.62 -6.72
C GLY A 27 -6.19 -0.13 -6.49
N ILE A 28 -6.97 0.67 -7.21
CA ILE A 28 -6.87 2.13 -7.19
C ILE A 28 -7.21 2.69 -5.81
N SER A 29 -8.25 2.17 -5.16
CA SER A 29 -8.64 2.62 -3.81
C SER A 29 -7.55 2.37 -2.79
N SER A 30 -6.81 1.27 -2.94
CA SER A 30 -5.66 0.96 -2.08
C SER A 30 -4.53 1.96 -2.31
N GLY A 31 -4.26 2.34 -3.55
CA GLY A 31 -3.30 3.39 -3.88
C GLY A 31 -3.68 4.73 -3.25
N ALA A 32 -4.95 5.10 -3.33
CA ALA A 32 -5.47 6.31 -2.72
C ALA A 32 -5.31 6.28 -1.19
N ASN A 33 -5.66 5.17 -0.55
CA ASN A 33 -5.51 5.02 0.91
C ASN A 33 -4.05 5.10 1.35
N PHE A 34 -3.15 4.52 0.57
CA PHE A 34 -1.72 4.59 0.86
C PHE A 34 -1.22 6.04 0.81
N LEU A 35 -1.55 6.78 -0.23
CA LEU A 35 -1.16 8.18 -0.37
C LEU A 35 -1.75 9.06 0.72
N ALA A 36 -3.02 8.84 1.06
CA ALA A 36 -3.67 9.57 2.15
C ALA A 36 -2.97 9.31 3.49
N SER A 37 -2.53 8.07 3.72
CA SER A 37 -1.77 7.71 4.92
C SER A 37 -0.44 8.46 5.01
N LEU A 38 0.26 8.59 3.89
CA LEU A 38 1.51 9.35 3.84
C LEU A 38 1.27 10.84 4.07
N ALA A 39 0.20 11.40 3.52
CA ALA A 39 -0.16 12.80 3.74
C ALA A 39 -0.45 13.06 5.21
N VAL A 40 -1.18 12.17 5.86
CA VAL A 40 -1.46 12.27 7.30
C VAL A 40 -0.18 12.17 8.11
N GLN A 41 0.70 11.22 7.79
CA GLN A 41 1.97 11.08 8.49
C GLN A 41 2.84 12.32 8.36
N ASN A 42 2.89 12.93 7.18
CA ASN A 42 3.63 14.18 6.97
C ASN A 42 3.06 15.32 7.82
N GLU A 43 1.75 15.31 8.07
CA GLU A 43 1.08 16.34 8.87
C GLU A 43 1.32 16.15 10.37
N ILE A 44 1.25 14.92 10.88
CA ILE A 44 1.34 14.65 12.33
C ILE A 44 2.76 14.33 12.81
N GLY A 45 3.70 14.02 11.91
CA GLY A 45 5.11 13.80 12.23
C GLY A 45 5.64 12.45 11.76
N ASP A 46 6.91 12.43 11.38
CA ASP A 46 7.58 11.25 10.81
C ASP A 46 7.68 10.05 11.76
N GLU A 47 7.64 10.30 13.06
CA GLU A 47 7.70 9.25 14.09
C GLU A 47 6.35 8.60 14.37
N SER A 48 5.28 9.13 13.79
CA SER A 48 3.93 8.59 14.00
C SER A 48 3.73 7.29 13.24
N ILE A 49 2.89 6.43 13.82
CA ILE A 49 2.46 5.19 13.18
C ILE A 49 1.09 5.42 12.58
N VAL A 50 0.97 5.19 11.28
CA VAL A 50 -0.30 5.35 10.56
C VAL A 50 -0.73 3.98 10.04
N ALA A 51 -1.95 3.59 10.38
CA ALA A 51 -2.56 2.36 9.88
C ALA A 51 -3.56 2.67 8.77
N THR A 52 -3.59 1.84 7.75
CA THR A 52 -4.55 1.96 6.67
C THR A 52 -5.01 0.58 6.19
N VAL A 53 -5.94 0.56 5.26
CA VAL A 53 -6.47 -0.66 4.69
C VAL A 53 -6.25 -0.62 3.19
N LEU A 54 -5.87 -1.76 2.62
CA LEU A 54 -5.77 -1.96 1.18
C LEU A 54 -6.97 -2.82 0.75
N PRO A 55 -8.12 -2.20 0.46
CA PRO A 55 -9.40 -2.92 0.39
C PRO A 55 -9.63 -3.70 -0.90
N ASP A 56 -8.87 -3.40 -1.94
CA ASP A 56 -9.10 -3.97 -3.27
C ASP A 56 -7.84 -4.60 -3.85
N SER A 57 -8.05 -5.48 -4.84
CA SER A 57 -6.97 -6.05 -5.61
C SER A 57 -6.98 -5.48 -7.02
N ASN A 58 -5.87 -5.65 -7.75
CA ASN A 58 -5.76 -5.16 -9.12
C ASN A 58 -6.51 -6.01 -10.14
N LYS A 59 -7.07 -7.15 -9.76
CA LYS A 59 -7.79 -8.06 -10.69
C LYS A 59 -8.91 -7.39 -11.45
N LYS A 60 -9.65 -6.50 -10.79
CA LYS A 60 -10.75 -5.73 -11.40
C LYS A 60 -10.27 -4.75 -12.47
N TYR A 61 -9.02 -4.33 -12.41
CA TYR A 61 -8.50 -3.19 -13.18
C TYR A 61 -7.46 -3.59 -14.22
N LEU A 62 -7.19 -4.90 -14.39
CA LEU A 62 -6.15 -5.38 -15.30
C LEU A 62 -6.39 -5.02 -16.77
N SER A 63 -7.66 -4.88 -17.16
CA SER A 63 -8.03 -4.47 -18.51
C SER A 63 -8.38 -2.98 -18.64
N THR A 64 -8.13 -2.20 -17.60
CA THR A 64 -8.54 -0.80 -17.51
C THR A 64 -7.36 0.09 -17.10
N ASP A 65 -7.61 1.06 -16.26
CA ASP A 65 -6.73 2.17 -15.93
C ASP A 65 -5.38 1.76 -15.33
N LEU A 66 -5.30 0.60 -14.64
CA LEU A 66 -4.03 0.16 -14.02
C LEU A 66 -2.98 -0.29 -15.02
N LEU A 67 -3.36 -0.59 -16.25
CA LEU A 67 -2.41 -0.92 -17.32
C LEU A 67 -2.07 0.27 -18.19
N SER A 68 -2.78 1.37 -18.05
CA SER A 68 -2.53 2.57 -18.83
C SER A 68 -1.39 3.39 -18.23
N SER A 69 -0.71 4.14 -19.10
CA SER A 69 0.31 5.09 -18.65
C SER A 69 -0.40 6.37 -18.19
N GLU A 70 -0.25 6.68 -16.90
CA GLU A 70 -0.82 7.89 -16.34
C GLU A 70 0.21 9.02 -16.35
N PRO A 71 -0.13 10.20 -16.87
CA PRO A 71 0.77 11.33 -16.82
C PRO A 71 0.91 11.85 -15.39
N VAL A 72 2.14 12.10 -14.98
CA VAL A 72 2.43 12.75 -13.70
C VAL A 72 2.09 14.22 -13.81
N LYS A 73 1.28 14.71 -12.87
CA LYS A 73 0.90 16.12 -12.80
C LYS A 73 1.50 16.77 -11.57
N GLU A 74 1.65 18.09 -11.64
CA GLU A 74 2.12 18.86 -10.49
C GLU A 74 1.21 18.66 -9.29
N GLY A 75 1.78 18.45 -8.11
CA GLY A 75 1.05 18.19 -6.88
C GLY A 75 0.79 16.71 -6.59
N PHE A 76 1.15 15.81 -7.49
CA PHE A 76 1.04 14.37 -7.23
C PHE A 76 2.05 13.93 -6.18
N LEU A 77 1.60 13.15 -5.20
CA LEU A 77 2.45 12.61 -4.15
C LEU A 77 3.17 11.34 -4.59
N SER A 78 2.54 10.56 -5.47
CA SER A 78 3.08 9.25 -5.88
C SER A 78 4.45 9.33 -6.53
N ASP A 79 4.74 10.39 -7.26
CA ASP A 79 6.03 10.59 -7.92
C ASP A 79 7.17 10.78 -6.91
N ASP A 80 6.87 11.36 -5.76
CA ASP A 80 7.84 11.60 -4.68
C ASP A 80 7.97 10.41 -3.73
N VAL A 81 7.13 9.40 -3.85
CA VAL A 81 7.15 8.24 -2.97
C VAL A 81 8.22 7.26 -3.40
N GLU A 82 9.13 6.96 -2.49
CA GLU A 82 10.13 5.91 -2.65
C GLU A 82 9.76 4.74 -1.74
N LEU A 83 9.54 3.57 -2.35
CA LEU A 83 9.23 2.35 -1.62
C LEU A 83 10.54 1.65 -1.23
N ILE A 84 10.89 1.69 0.04
CA ILE A 84 12.17 1.19 0.53
C ILE A 84 12.07 -0.28 0.89
N ALA A 85 11.07 -0.64 1.71
CA ALA A 85 10.91 -2.02 2.18
C ALA A 85 9.50 -2.23 2.74
N PHE A 86 9.06 -3.47 2.72
CA PHE A 86 7.89 -3.88 3.49
C PHE A 86 8.07 -5.30 4.03
N ASN A 87 7.35 -5.60 5.09
CA ASN A 87 7.29 -6.93 5.68
C ASN A 87 5.87 -7.45 5.58
N ALA A 88 5.70 -8.67 5.08
CA ALA A 88 4.41 -9.31 5.00
C ALA A 88 4.32 -10.40 6.06
N MET A 89 3.24 -10.38 6.83
CA MET A 89 2.98 -11.38 7.86
C MET A 89 1.58 -11.98 7.64
N LYS A 90 1.50 -13.30 7.76
CA LYS A 90 0.20 -13.96 7.74
C LYS A 90 -0.56 -13.67 9.02
N ARG A 91 -1.89 -13.62 8.89
CA ARG A 91 -2.76 -13.54 10.04
C ARG A 91 -2.56 -14.77 10.93
N VAL A 92 -2.38 -14.53 12.22
CA VAL A 92 -2.33 -15.59 13.21
C VAL A 92 -3.75 -16.05 13.53
N CYS A 93 -4.00 -17.35 13.38
CA CYS A 93 -5.28 -17.94 13.73
C CYS A 93 -5.18 -18.60 15.11
N HIS A 94 -5.93 -18.09 16.09
CA HIS A 94 -5.90 -18.60 17.45
C HIS A 94 -6.92 -19.71 17.70
N THR A 95 -7.83 -19.96 16.76
CA THR A 95 -8.98 -20.84 16.98
C THR A 95 -8.93 -22.13 16.19
N CYS A 96 -8.16 -22.22 15.11
CA CYS A 96 -8.16 -23.36 14.21
C CYS A 96 -6.77 -23.91 13.91
N CYS A 97 -5.73 -23.35 14.47
CA CYS A 97 -4.35 -23.80 14.29
C CYS A 97 -3.71 -24.09 15.64
N ASP A 98 -2.81 -25.09 15.64
CA ASP A 98 -1.90 -25.27 16.76
C ASP A 98 -1.05 -23.99 16.88
N MET A 99 -0.91 -23.48 18.09
CA MET A 99 -0.11 -22.28 18.36
C MET A 99 1.34 -22.43 17.88
N TYR A 100 1.87 -23.64 17.95
CA TYR A 100 3.21 -23.94 17.48
C TYR A 100 3.34 -23.79 15.96
N GLU A 101 2.34 -24.28 15.19
CA GLU A 101 2.33 -24.10 13.74
C GLU A 101 2.15 -22.63 13.34
N CYS A 102 1.35 -21.89 14.07
CA CYS A 102 1.18 -20.45 13.83
C CYS A 102 2.48 -19.69 14.08
N ASP A 103 3.20 -20.01 15.13
CA ASP A 103 4.50 -19.40 15.42
C ASP A 103 5.52 -19.69 14.32
N GLN A 104 5.54 -20.92 13.78
CA GLN A 104 6.41 -21.25 12.66
C GLN A 104 6.05 -20.46 11.41
N ARG A 105 4.77 -20.20 11.17
CA ARG A 105 4.32 -19.38 10.04
C ARG A 105 4.72 -17.92 10.20
N LEU A 106 4.80 -17.42 11.43
CA LEU A 106 5.26 -16.07 11.71
C LEU A 106 6.75 -15.87 11.41
N THR A 107 7.55 -16.94 11.40
CA THR A 107 8.95 -16.84 11.01
C THR A 107 9.14 -16.72 9.50
N ASP A 108 8.13 -17.08 8.70
CA ASP A 108 8.12 -16.88 7.24
C ASP A 108 7.69 -15.46 6.90
N ILE A 109 8.46 -14.48 7.31
CA ILE A 109 8.23 -13.08 6.98
C ILE A 109 8.88 -12.80 5.63
N THR A 110 8.07 -12.35 4.68
CA THR A 110 8.57 -11.88 3.39
C THR A 110 9.03 -10.44 3.55
N GLN A 111 10.31 -10.21 3.34
CA GLN A 111 10.88 -8.86 3.35
C GLN A 111 11.37 -8.51 1.95
N ILE A 112 10.84 -7.42 1.41
CA ILE A 112 11.25 -6.87 0.12
C ILE A 112 11.83 -5.49 0.36
N THR A 113 13.04 -5.26 -0.11
CA THR A 113 13.69 -3.96 -0.05
C THR A 113 13.83 -3.42 -1.46
N THR A 114 13.35 -2.20 -1.69
CA THR A 114 13.54 -1.48 -2.94
C THR A 114 14.50 -0.32 -2.70
N SER A 115 15.44 -0.15 -3.62
CA SER A 115 16.37 0.98 -3.59
C SER A 115 16.34 1.70 -4.93
N HIS A 116 16.41 2.97 -4.90
CA HIS A 116 16.45 3.81 -6.09
C HIS A 116 17.77 4.52 -6.19
#